data_641e50a6257f5845a167918f77f59fa3
#
_entry.id   641e50a6257f5845a167918f77f59fa3
#
_cell.length_a   1.000
_cell.length_b   1.000
_cell.length_c   1.000
_cell.angle_alpha   90.00
_cell.angle_beta   90.00
_cell.angle_gamma   90.00
#
_symmetry.space_group_name_H-M   'P 1'
#
loop_
_entity.id
_entity.type
_entity.pdbx_description
1 polymer ?
#
loop_
_entity_poly.entity_id
_entity_poly.type
_entity_poly.pdbx_seq_one_letter_code
_entity_poly.pdbx_strand_id
1 'polypeptide(L)'
;MFGFFKKAKVVKELDHIIAEVEMNMQNNYKDAAREAFRIFEEKFTALAENGELNETQKSMYSAKLYGYREKLKSYSHKDQKPYWTR
;
A
#
# COMPACT_ATOMS: atom_id res chain seq x y z
N MET A 1 7.74 19.85 18.53
CA MET A 1 7.25 18.77 19.38
C MET A 1 6.01 18.12 18.85
N PHE A 2 5.00 18.92 18.67
CA PHE A 2 3.73 18.36 18.19
C PHE A 2 3.86 17.71 16.82
N GLY A 3 4.65 18.33 15.96
CA GLY A 3 4.83 17.76 14.64
C GLY A 3 5.49 16.41 14.69
N PHE A 4 6.38 16.21 15.67
CA PHE A 4 7.06 14.96 15.81
C PHE A 4 6.09 13.82 16.18
N PHE A 5 5.22 14.08 17.16
CA PHE A 5 4.25 13.08 17.57
C PHE A 5 3.28 12.75 16.46
N LYS A 6 2.86 13.77 15.75
CA LYS A 6 1.96 13.59 14.64
C LYS A 6 2.59 12.70 13.57
N LYS A 7 3.86 12.96 13.26
CA LYS A 7 4.55 12.17 12.25
C LYS A 7 4.69 10.71 12.67
N ALA A 8 4.96 10.49 13.95
CA ALA A 8 5.08 9.12 14.44
C ALA A 8 3.77 8.37 14.28
N LYS A 9 2.67 9.02 14.59
CA LYS A 9 1.37 8.41 14.45
C LYS A 9 1.04 8.08 13.00
N VAL A 10 1.35 9.01 12.12
CA VAL A 10 1.10 8.86 10.69
C VAL A 10 1.88 7.68 10.14
N VAL A 11 3.14 7.56 10.51
CA VAL A 11 3.97 6.46 10.06
C VAL A 11 3.43 5.13 10.57
N LYS A 12 2.98 5.10 11.81
CA LYS A 12 2.39 3.89 12.37
C LYS A 12 1.17 3.45 11.59
N GLU A 13 0.34 4.40 11.22
CA GLU A 13 -0.86 4.09 10.46
C GLU A 13 -0.51 3.50 9.10
N LEU A 14 0.45 4.11 8.42
CA LEU A 14 0.89 3.59 7.14
C LEU A 14 1.48 2.20 7.27
N ASP A 15 2.31 2.00 8.27
CA ASP A 15 2.93 0.70 8.48
C ASP A 15 1.88 -0.37 8.78
N HIS A 16 0.85 0.00 9.51
CA HIS A 16 -0.23 -0.92 9.81
C HIS A 16 -0.97 -1.35 8.54
N ILE A 17 -1.25 -0.39 7.67
CA ILE A 17 -1.91 -0.69 6.41
C ILE A 17 -1.03 -1.56 5.53
N ILE A 18 0.25 -1.27 5.50
CA ILE A 18 1.20 -2.08 4.75
C ILE A 18 1.19 -3.51 5.24
N ALA A 19 1.17 -3.69 6.56
CA ALA A 19 1.13 -5.04 7.12
C ALA A 19 -0.12 -5.78 6.66
N GLU A 20 -1.23 -5.08 6.54
CA GLU A 20 -2.45 -5.70 6.06
C GLU A 20 -2.36 -6.09 4.60
N VAL A 21 -1.76 -5.22 3.79
CA VAL A 21 -1.54 -5.57 2.39
C VAL A 21 -0.72 -6.85 2.27
N GLU A 22 0.38 -6.89 3.01
CA GLU A 22 1.29 -8.03 2.93
C GLU A 22 0.65 -9.30 3.44
N MET A 23 -0.07 -9.21 4.54
CA MET A 23 -0.72 -10.39 5.10
C MET A 23 -1.75 -10.96 4.14
N ASN A 24 -2.54 -10.11 3.55
CA ASN A 24 -3.56 -10.56 2.61
C ASN A 24 -2.94 -11.16 1.37
N MET A 25 -1.81 -10.60 0.93
CA MET A 25 -1.11 -11.15 -0.22
C MET A 25 -0.54 -12.52 0.10
N GLN A 26 0.03 -12.70 1.28
CA GLN A 26 0.58 -13.97 1.69
C GLN A 26 -0.49 -15.04 1.78
N ASN A 27 -1.69 -14.66 2.17
CA ASN A 27 -2.79 -15.59 2.29
C ASN A 27 -3.60 -15.76 1.02
N ASN A 28 -3.17 -15.11 -0.04
CA ASN A 28 -3.86 -15.16 -1.33
C ASN A 28 -5.27 -14.60 -1.28
N TYR A 29 -5.52 -13.69 -0.37
CA TYR A 29 -6.79 -12.98 -0.31
C TYR A 29 -6.70 -11.78 -1.24
N LYS A 30 -6.92 -12.02 -2.52
CA LYS A 30 -6.65 -11.03 -3.55
C LYS A 30 -7.51 -9.78 -3.42
N ASP A 31 -8.79 -9.97 -3.20
CA ASP A 31 -9.69 -8.81 -3.08
C ASP A 31 -9.38 -7.98 -1.85
N ALA A 32 -9.09 -8.66 -0.73
CA ALA A 32 -8.73 -7.96 0.49
C ALA A 32 -7.40 -7.23 0.33
N ALA A 33 -6.46 -7.84 -0.39
CA ALA A 33 -5.17 -7.20 -0.64
C ALA A 33 -5.33 -5.94 -1.49
N ARG A 34 -6.18 -6.01 -2.52
CA ARG A 34 -6.43 -4.84 -3.37
C ARG A 34 -7.09 -3.73 -2.59
N GLU A 35 -8.02 -4.08 -1.72
CA GLU A 35 -8.69 -3.08 -0.91
C GLU A 35 -7.72 -2.43 0.05
N ALA A 36 -6.89 -3.22 0.71
CA ALA A 36 -5.88 -2.67 1.62
C ALA A 36 -4.90 -1.79 0.86
N PHE A 37 -4.52 -2.20 -0.35
CA PHE A 37 -3.63 -1.40 -1.18
C PHE A 37 -4.27 -0.07 -1.55
N ARG A 38 -5.55 -0.08 -1.90
CA ARG A 38 -6.24 1.15 -2.24
C ARG A 38 -6.24 2.12 -1.06
N ILE A 39 -6.49 1.61 0.12
CA ILE A 39 -6.47 2.43 1.32
C ILE A 39 -5.07 3.00 1.55
N PHE A 40 -4.04 2.17 1.37
CA PHE A 40 -2.67 2.62 1.52
C PHE A 40 -2.36 3.75 0.53
N GLU A 41 -2.75 3.56 -0.73
CA GLU A 41 -2.49 4.56 -1.75
C GLU A 41 -3.16 5.89 -1.42
N GLU A 42 -4.42 5.84 -1.03
CA GLU A 42 -5.16 7.05 -0.69
C GLU A 42 -4.55 7.77 0.50
N LYS A 43 -4.23 6.99 1.54
CA LYS A 43 -3.66 7.56 2.74
C LYS A 43 -2.30 8.18 2.48
N PHE A 44 -1.45 7.45 1.78
CA PHE A 44 -0.12 7.93 1.46
C PHE A 44 -0.18 9.21 0.63
N THR A 45 -1.04 9.23 -0.39
CA THR A 45 -1.17 10.40 -1.25
C THR A 45 -1.60 11.61 -0.45
N ALA A 46 -2.60 11.44 0.40
CA ALA A 46 -3.09 12.55 1.22
C ALA A 46 -2.00 13.09 2.15
N LEU A 47 -1.26 12.19 2.78
CA LEU A 47 -0.21 12.61 3.71
C LEU A 47 0.93 13.30 2.99
N ALA A 48 1.29 12.80 1.81
CA ALA A 48 2.35 13.41 1.03
C ALA A 48 1.96 14.81 0.58
N GLU A 49 0.72 14.98 0.15
CA GLU A 49 0.23 16.27 -0.30
C GLU A 49 0.11 17.28 0.82
N ASN A 50 -0.19 16.80 2.01
CA ASN A 50 -0.31 17.67 3.18
C ASN A 50 1.03 18.01 3.82
N GLY A 51 2.11 17.49 3.27
CA GLY A 51 3.44 17.77 3.81
C GLY A 51 3.73 17.08 5.11
N GLU A 52 3.05 15.98 5.40
CA GLU A 52 3.24 15.28 6.66
C GLU A 52 4.32 14.20 6.59
N LEU A 53 4.90 14.00 5.43
CA LEU A 53 5.98 13.03 5.25
C LEU A 53 7.21 13.77 4.76
N ASN A 54 8.39 13.39 5.27
CA ASN A 54 9.62 13.98 4.76
C ASN A 54 10.05 13.26 3.48
N GLU A 55 11.13 13.72 2.88
CA GLU A 55 11.57 13.17 1.59
C GLU A 55 11.94 11.70 1.69
N THR A 56 12.61 11.33 2.77
CA THR A 56 13.00 9.94 2.98
C THR A 56 11.76 9.04 3.09
N GLN A 57 10.79 9.49 3.85
CA GLN A 57 9.56 8.73 4.03
C GLN A 57 8.78 8.61 2.74
N LYS A 58 8.67 9.71 2.00
CA LYS A 58 7.98 9.67 0.71
C LYS A 58 8.64 8.68 -0.23
N SER A 59 9.95 8.70 -0.28
CA SER A 59 10.68 7.81 -1.16
C SER A 59 10.47 6.35 -0.78
N MET A 60 10.55 6.07 0.51
CA MET A 60 10.39 4.72 1.01
C MET A 60 8.98 4.17 0.73
N TYR A 61 7.97 4.96 1.06
CA TYR A 61 6.60 4.49 0.86
C TYR A 61 6.21 4.45 -0.61
N SER A 62 6.77 5.34 -1.43
CA SER A 62 6.57 5.28 -2.87
C SER A 62 7.09 3.97 -3.45
N ALA A 63 8.24 3.54 -2.99
CA ALA A 63 8.83 2.30 -3.45
C ALA A 63 7.94 1.12 -3.09
N LYS A 64 7.41 1.12 -1.87
CA LYS A 64 6.52 0.06 -1.46
C LYS A 64 5.22 0.07 -2.26
N LEU A 65 4.69 1.24 -2.49
CA LEU A 65 3.47 1.38 -3.27
C LEU A 65 3.66 0.81 -4.66
N TYR A 66 4.76 1.16 -5.29
CA TYR A 66 5.06 0.67 -6.63
C TYR A 66 5.20 -0.86 -6.63
N GLY A 67 5.91 -1.39 -5.66
CA GLY A 67 6.12 -2.82 -5.57
C GLY A 67 4.82 -3.59 -5.41
N TYR A 68 3.95 -3.12 -4.54
CA TYR A 68 2.67 -3.77 -4.34
C TYR A 68 1.77 -3.65 -5.56
N ARG A 69 1.81 -2.50 -6.19
CA ARG A 69 1.02 -2.30 -7.40
C ARG A 69 1.39 -3.32 -8.47
N GLU A 70 2.68 -3.54 -8.64
CA GLU A 70 3.13 -4.51 -9.62
C GLU A 70 2.71 -5.93 -9.26
N LYS A 71 2.80 -6.27 -7.99
CA LYS A 71 2.39 -7.60 -7.55
C LYS A 71 0.90 -7.83 -7.73
N LEU A 72 0.10 -6.83 -7.41
CA LEU A 72 -1.35 -6.94 -7.53
C LEU A 72 -1.79 -6.97 -8.99
N LYS A 73 -1.06 -6.30 -9.83
CA LYS A 73 -1.27 -6.38 -11.27
C LYS A 73 -1.11 -7.81 -11.75
N SER A 74 -0.08 -8.46 -11.25
CA SER A 74 0.19 -9.84 -11.57
C SER A 74 -0.96 -10.73 -11.14
N TYR A 75 -1.52 -10.47 -9.98
CA TYR A 75 -2.70 -11.19 -9.52
C TYR A 75 -3.87 -11.04 -10.48
N SER A 76 -4.14 -9.80 -10.86
CA SER A 76 -5.22 -9.52 -11.79
C SER A 76 -5.03 -10.24 -13.11
N HIS A 77 -3.80 -10.22 -13.56
CA HIS A 77 -3.45 -10.87 -14.79
C HIS A 77 -3.72 -12.37 -14.70
N LYS A 78 -3.35 -12.94 -13.60
CA LYS A 78 -3.58 -14.35 -13.34
C LYS A 78 -5.06 -14.67 -13.27
N ASP A 79 -5.81 -13.82 -12.67
CA ASP A 79 -7.24 -14.03 -12.53
C ASP A 79 -7.94 -14.08 -13.88
N GLN A 80 -7.44 -13.34 -14.81
CA GLN A 80 -8.02 -13.32 -16.14
C GLN A 80 -7.62 -14.51 -16.96
N LYS A 81 -6.49 -15.05 -16.65
CA LYS A 81 -5.93 -16.10 -17.44
C LYS A 81 -6.81 -17.34 -17.61
N PRO A 82 -7.40 -17.86 -16.57
CA PRO A 82 -8.09 -19.14 -16.67
C PRO A 82 -9.13 -19.23 -17.74
N TYR A 83 -9.82 -18.18 -18.00
CA TYR A 83 -10.95 -18.32 -18.87
C TYR A 83 -10.58 -18.52 -20.34
N TRP A 84 -9.48 -18.01 -20.80
CA TRP A 84 -9.17 -18.18 -22.20
C TRP A 84 -8.26 -19.34 -22.46
N THR A 85 -7.77 -19.90 -21.43
CA THR A 85 -6.98 -21.08 -21.63
C THR A 85 -7.83 -22.27 -21.95
N ARG A 86 -9.12 -22.10 -21.93
CA ARG A 86 -9.97 -23.18 -22.27
C ARG A 86 -10.45 -23.13 -23.61
#